data_26c9d52ef763c18bb9f696a43af27915
#
_entry.id   26c9d52ef763c18bb9f696a43af27915
#
_cell.length_a   1.000
_cell.length_b   1.000
_cell.length_c   1.000
_cell.angle_alpha   90.00
_cell.angle_beta   90.00
_cell.angle_gamma   90.00
#
_symmetry.space_group_name_H-M   'P 1'
#
loop_
_entity.id
_entity.type
_entity.pdbx_description
1 polymer ?
#
loop_
_entity_poly.entity_id
_entity_poly.type
_entity_poly.pdbx_seq_one_letter_code
_entity_poly.pdbx_strand_id
1 'polypeptide(L)'
;MIAMMLCACLFTPGCTGGEQEEILCEDGGVLTQFDSYYCEFEILETPEAEECGGPDGELTIENECYGTLKIEMTNTGESPVHIITFVWWQYDAWMNCEPINMISEDLYELDSMGGIVEGALPGRGSLIVAFDHPNSCDEEDSSIPDAEISFKVSIVT
;
A
#
# COMPACT_ATOMS: atom_id res chain seq x y z
N MET A 1 -2.44 -28.29 -36.18
CA MET A 1 -3.66 -28.65 -35.44
C MET A 1 -3.35 -28.41 -33.95
N ILE A 2 -3.71 -27.22 -33.44
CA ILE A 2 -3.39 -26.78 -32.09
C ILE A 2 -4.65 -27.06 -31.24
N ALA A 3 -4.51 -27.95 -30.28
CA ALA A 3 -5.58 -28.27 -29.33
C ALA A 3 -5.65 -27.20 -28.27
N MET A 4 -6.69 -26.39 -28.30
CA MET A 4 -7.01 -25.37 -27.31
C MET A 4 -7.71 -26.07 -26.15
N MET A 5 -6.98 -26.26 -25.03
CA MET A 5 -7.50 -26.86 -23.81
C MET A 5 -8.22 -25.76 -23.00
N LEU A 6 -9.55 -25.72 -23.14
CA LEU A 6 -10.41 -24.89 -22.30
C LEU A 6 -10.41 -25.48 -20.88
N CYS A 7 -9.75 -24.83 -19.94
CA CYS A 7 -9.88 -25.15 -18.52
C CYS A 7 -11.19 -24.50 -18.00
N ALA A 8 -12.25 -25.30 -17.92
CA ALA A 8 -13.49 -24.87 -17.27
C ALA A 8 -13.31 -24.98 -15.74
N CYS A 9 -13.06 -23.86 -15.07
CA CYS A 9 -13.14 -23.79 -13.63
C CYS A 9 -14.61 -23.92 -13.21
N LEU A 10 -14.96 -25.09 -12.68
CA LEU A 10 -16.22 -25.32 -11.99
C LEU A 10 -16.19 -24.58 -10.65
N PHE A 11 -16.91 -23.47 -10.57
CA PHE A 11 -17.20 -22.80 -9.31
C PHE A 11 -18.06 -23.71 -8.45
N THR A 12 -17.49 -24.34 -7.44
CA THR A 12 -18.23 -24.86 -6.31
C THR A 12 -18.34 -23.74 -5.27
N PRO A 13 -19.53 -23.31 -4.86
CA PRO A 13 -19.69 -22.40 -3.73
C PRO A 13 -19.47 -23.21 -2.45
N GLY A 14 -18.22 -23.28 -2.02
CA GLY A 14 -17.83 -23.74 -0.71
C GLY A 14 -17.65 -22.53 0.18
N CYS A 15 -18.58 -22.30 1.10
CA CYS A 15 -18.41 -21.37 2.21
C CYS A 15 -17.25 -21.79 3.11
N THR A 16 -16.06 -21.35 2.77
CA THR A 16 -14.95 -21.21 3.72
C THR A 16 -14.61 -19.73 3.66
N GLY A 17 -14.94 -18.98 4.73
CA GLY A 17 -14.48 -17.61 4.91
C GLY A 17 -12.95 -17.65 4.94
N GLY A 18 -12.34 -17.53 3.80
CA GLY A 18 -10.90 -17.28 3.63
C GLY A 18 -10.75 -15.80 3.32
N GLU A 19 -9.81 -15.16 3.98
CA GLU A 19 -9.38 -13.83 3.65
C GLU A 19 -9.15 -13.73 2.13
N GLN A 20 -9.75 -12.75 1.51
CA GLN A 20 -9.53 -12.46 0.10
C GLN A 20 -8.48 -11.36 0.01
N GLU A 21 -7.43 -11.62 -0.76
CA GLU A 21 -6.38 -10.65 -1.02
C GLU A 21 -6.55 -10.12 -2.46
N GLU A 22 -6.71 -8.80 -2.58
CA GLU A 22 -6.72 -8.08 -3.84
C GLU A 22 -5.40 -7.30 -3.99
N ILE A 23 -4.60 -7.66 -5.00
CA ILE A 23 -3.35 -6.97 -5.30
C ILE A 23 -3.67 -5.67 -6.03
N LEU A 24 -3.27 -4.54 -5.45
CA LEU A 24 -3.44 -3.21 -6.02
C LEU A 24 -2.30 -2.84 -6.94
N CYS A 25 -1.05 -3.11 -6.51
CA CYS A 25 0.13 -2.97 -7.33
C CYS A 25 1.29 -3.82 -6.83
N GLU A 26 2.19 -4.12 -7.76
CA GLU A 26 3.43 -4.84 -7.52
C GLU A 26 4.49 -4.28 -8.46
N ASP A 27 5.62 -3.82 -7.92
CA ASP A 27 6.72 -3.23 -8.67
C ASP A 27 8.03 -3.34 -7.88
N GLY A 28 9.12 -2.78 -8.43
CA GLY A 28 10.40 -2.72 -7.74
C GLY A 28 11.55 -2.35 -8.66
N GLY A 29 12.69 -2.12 -8.07
CA GLY A 29 13.93 -1.76 -8.75
C GLY A 29 14.91 -1.07 -7.82
N VAL A 30 15.85 -0.35 -8.41
CA VAL A 30 16.82 0.44 -7.66
C VAL A 30 16.18 1.77 -7.27
N LEU A 31 16.17 2.06 -5.98
CA LEU A 31 15.69 3.30 -5.40
C LEU A 31 16.91 4.16 -5.04
N THR A 32 17.15 5.19 -5.82
CA THR A 32 18.21 6.17 -5.59
C THR A 32 17.69 7.31 -4.71
N GLN A 33 18.57 8.18 -4.22
CA GLN A 33 18.15 9.33 -3.42
C GLN A 33 17.23 10.33 -4.19
N PHE A 34 17.13 10.22 -5.52
CA PHE A 34 16.33 11.11 -6.36
C PHE A 34 15.07 10.46 -6.93
N ASP A 35 14.90 9.18 -6.65
CA ASP A 35 13.78 8.40 -7.16
C ASP A 35 12.87 7.98 -6.01
N SER A 36 11.60 7.82 -6.33
CA SER A 36 10.59 7.26 -5.45
C SER A 36 9.72 6.31 -6.22
N TYR A 37 9.30 5.23 -5.59
CA TYR A 37 8.23 4.37 -6.11
C TYR A 37 6.95 4.71 -5.40
N TYR A 38 5.82 4.61 -6.09
CA TYR A 38 4.53 4.78 -5.44
C TYR A 38 3.43 3.94 -6.09
N CYS A 39 2.44 3.61 -5.30
CA CYS A 39 1.23 2.93 -5.67
C CYS A 39 0.04 3.83 -5.38
N GLU A 40 -0.68 4.26 -6.42
CA GLU A 40 -1.93 4.99 -6.28
C GLU A 40 -3.10 4.04 -6.49
N PHE A 41 -4.08 4.09 -5.59
CA PHE A 41 -5.27 3.28 -5.67
C PHE A 41 -6.48 4.01 -5.07
N GLU A 42 -7.67 3.57 -5.46
CA GLU A 42 -8.92 4.14 -4.97
C GLU A 42 -9.70 3.11 -4.15
N ILE A 43 -10.06 3.50 -2.92
CA ILE A 43 -10.97 2.72 -2.09
C ILE A 43 -12.39 3.12 -2.48
N LEU A 44 -13.10 2.20 -3.11
CA LEU A 44 -14.50 2.37 -3.47
C LEU A 44 -15.40 1.92 -2.32
N GLU A 45 -16.61 2.50 -2.25
CA GLU A 45 -17.67 1.94 -1.40
C GLU A 45 -18.00 0.55 -1.85
N THR A 46 -17.95 -0.39 -0.91
CA THR A 46 -18.60 -1.69 -1.10
C THR A 46 -19.97 -1.67 -0.45
N PRO A 47 -20.95 -2.45 -0.93
CA PRO A 47 -22.24 -2.59 -0.26
C PRO A 47 -22.13 -3.03 1.20
N GLU A 48 -21.09 -3.74 1.53
CA GLU A 48 -20.78 -4.20 2.87
C GLU A 48 -20.32 -3.06 3.79
N ALA A 49 -19.72 -2.00 3.24
CA ALA A 49 -19.36 -0.80 3.99
C ALA A 49 -20.56 -0.07 4.59
N GLU A 50 -21.74 -0.16 3.99
CA GLU A 50 -22.97 0.39 4.55
C GLU A 50 -23.47 -0.40 5.77
N GLU A 51 -23.19 -1.70 5.83
CA GLU A 51 -23.58 -2.57 6.96
C GLU A 51 -22.59 -2.45 8.15
N CYS A 52 -21.40 -1.98 7.89
CA CYS A 52 -20.35 -1.85 8.89
C CYS A 52 -20.37 -0.51 9.66
N GLY A 53 -21.17 0.45 9.25
CA GLY A 53 -21.39 1.68 10.02
C GLY A 53 -21.95 1.33 11.40
N GLY A 54 -21.36 1.89 12.48
CA GLY A 54 -21.96 1.83 13.81
C GLY A 54 -23.38 2.38 13.80
N PRO A 55 -24.14 2.25 14.89
CA PRO A 55 -25.53 2.65 14.99
C PRO A 55 -25.82 4.13 14.63
N ASP A 56 -24.78 4.95 14.53
CA ASP A 56 -24.86 6.36 14.14
C ASP A 56 -24.33 6.62 12.72
N GLY A 57 -23.98 5.58 11.95
CA GLY A 57 -23.43 5.71 10.59
C GLY A 57 -22.01 6.29 10.55
N GLU A 58 -21.35 6.48 11.68
CA GLU A 58 -19.95 6.86 11.73
C GLU A 58 -19.09 5.61 11.46
N LEU A 59 -18.36 5.67 10.33
CA LEU A 59 -17.33 4.70 10.02
C LEU A 59 -16.13 5.01 10.94
N THR A 60 -15.96 4.19 11.95
CA THR A 60 -14.76 4.24 12.79
C THR A 60 -13.72 3.30 12.19
N ILE A 61 -12.45 3.67 12.34
CA ILE A 61 -11.28 2.89 11.90
C ILE A 61 -11.30 1.46 12.49
N GLU A 62 -12.03 1.24 13.58
CA GLU A 62 -12.17 -0.04 14.25
C GLU A 62 -13.09 -1.05 13.54
N ASN A 63 -13.76 -0.66 12.47
CA ASN A 63 -14.82 -1.50 11.89
C ASN A 63 -14.35 -2.45 10.78
N GLU A 64 -13.08 -2.49 10.43
CA GLU A 64 -12.49 -3.41 9.41
C GLU A 64 -13.27 -3.50 8.06
N CYS A 65 -14.20 -2.56 7.82
CA CYS A 65 -15.19 -2.64 6.75
C CYS A 65 -14.64 -2.40 5.36
N TYR A 66 -13.49 -1.76 5.28
CA TYR A 66 -12.77 -1.54 4.03
C TYR A 66 -11.60 -2.51 3.86
N GLY A 67 -11.42 -3.41 4.81
CA GLY A 67 -10.31 -4.34 4.83
C GLY A 67 -9.04 -3.75 5.43
N THR A 68 -7.99 -4.53 5.37
CA THR A 68 -6.66 -4.20 5.85
C THR A 68 -5.77 -3.91 4.65
N LEU A 69 -5.11 -2.76 4.62
CA LEU A 69 -4.04 -2.49 3.67
C LEU A 69 -2.81 -3.27 4.14
N LYS A 70 -2.25 -4.06 3.23
CA LYS A 70 -1.05 -4.83 3.44
C LYS A 70 0.02 -4.40 2.45
N ILE A 71 1.17 -4.00 2.95
CA ILE A 71 2.33 -3.58 2.19
C ILE A 71 3.45 -4.55 2.49
N GLU A 72 3.82 -5.36 1.50
CA GLU A 72 4.94 -6.29 1.61
C GLU A 72 6.12 -5.69 0.84
N MET A 73 7.25 -5.51 1.49
CA MET A 73 8.47 -5.02 0.86
C MET A 73 9.63 -5.96 1.15
N THR A 74 10.40 -6.26 0.10
CA THR A 74 11.72 -6.89 0.22
C THR A 74 12.76 -5.87 -0.20
N ASN A 75 13.75 -5.66 0.64
CA ASN A 75 14.89 -4.80 0.36
C ASN A 75 16.16 -5.66 0.35
N THR A 76 16.83 -5.73 -0.78
CA THR A 76 18.10 -6.46 -0.96
C THR A 76 19.29 -5.52 -1.00
N GLY A 77 19.05 -4.20 -0.97
CA GLY A 77 20.07 -3.16 -0.87
C GLY A 77 20.60 -2.97 0.56
N GLU A 78 21.50 -2.04 0.70
CA GLU A 78 22.13 -1.71 1.99
C GLU A 78 21.46 -0.53 2.70
N SER A 79 20.68 0.26 1.97
CA SER A 79 19.96 1.42 2.50
C SER A 79 18.55 1.08 2.97
N PRO A 80 18.12 1.65 4.09
CA PRO A 80 16.72 1.57 4.48
C PRO A 80 15.81 2.35 3.53
N VAL A 81 14.51 2.15 3.64
CA VAL A 81 13.47 2.80 2.83
C VAL A 81 12.39 3.31 3.75
N HIS A 82 11.84 4.47 3.46
CA HIS A 82 10.66 4.98 4.13
C HIS A 82 9.41 4.48 3.40
N ILE A 83 8.48 3.90 4.13
CA ILE A 83 7.15 3.51 3.64
C ILE A 83 6.15 4.50 4.22
N ILE A 84 5.43 5.21 3.35
CA ILE A 84 4.55 6.30 3.74
C ILE A 84 3.21 6.13 3.03
N THR A 85 2.09 6.20 3.78
CA THR A 85 0.75 6.16 3.20
C THR A 85 0.02 7.47 3.47
N PHE A 86 -0.47 8.10 2.40
CA PHE A 86 -1.14 9.39 2.47
C PHE A 86 -2.24 9.52 1.40
N VAL A 87 -3.08 10.56 1.51
CA VAL A 87 -4.15 10.83 0.55
C VAL A 87 -3.60 11.50 -0.70
N TRP A 88 -4.14 11.15 -1.87
CA TRP A 88 -3.64 11.54 -3.18
C TRP A 88 -3.42 13.07 -3.37
N TRP A 89 -4.27 13.91 -2.77
CA TRP A 89 -4.15 15.36 -2.91
C TRP A 89 -2.92 15.97 -2.23
N GLN A 90 -2.18 15.18 -1.44
CA GLN A 90 -0.88 15.57 -0.85
C GLN A 90 0.31 15.18 -1.75
N TYR A 91 0.06 14.58 -2.92
CA TYR A 91 1.12 14.13 -3.83
C TYR A 91 2.11 15.24 -4.19
N ASP A 92 1.60 16.44 -4.54
CA ASP A 92 2.47 17.57 -4.89
C ASP A 92 3.31 18.04 -3.69
N ALA A 93 2.74 18.03 -2.47
CA ALA A 93 3.48 18.37 -1.25
C ALA A 93 4.59 17.35 -0.99
N TRP A 94 4.28 16.05 -1.10
CA TRP A 94 5.26 14.99 -0.96
C TRP A 94 6.40 15.12 -1.99
N MET A 95 6.09 15.30 -3.27
CA MET A 95 7.08 15.48 -4.34
C MET A 95 7.97 16.72 -4.17
N ASN A 96 7.51 17.71 -3.45
CA ASN A 96 8.27 18.95 -3.14
C ASN A 96 8.92 18.92 -1.74
N CYS A 97 8.94 17.76 -1.08
CA CYS A 97 9.48 17.62 0.27
C CYS A 97 8.81 18.54 1.31
N GLU A 98 7.55 18.86 1.09
CA GLU A 98 6.73 19.61 2.03
C GLU A 98 6.09 18.65 3.06
N PRO A 99 5.79 19.14 4.27
CA PRO A 99 5.13 18.29 5.27
C PRO A 99 3.80 17.73 4.78
N ILE A 100 3.62 16.42 4.92
CA ILE A 100 2.38 15.71 4.66
C ILE A 100 1.78 15.14 5.93
N ASN A 101 0.47 14.88 5.93
CA ASN A 101 -0.19 14.18 7.01
C ASN A 101 -0.34 12.70 6.65
N MET A 102 0.17 11.84 7.50
CA MET A 102 -0.01 10.40 7.39
C MET A 102 -1.46 10.02 7.70
N ILE A 103 -1.92 8.94 7.10
CA ILE A 103 -3.27 8.42 7.33
C ILE A 103 -3.36 7.71 8.67
N SER A 104 -2.37 6.87 8.98
CA SER A 104 -2.29 6.07 10.20
C SER A 104 -0.84 5.82 10.56
N GLU A 105 -0.56 5.72 11.87
CA GLU A 105 0.76 5.33 12.36
C GLU A 105 1.10 3.87 11.98
N ASP A 106 0.09 3.02 11.83
CA ASP A 106 0.27 1.61 11.44
C ASP A 106 0.66 1.45 9.96
N LEU A 107 0.39 2.46 9.13
CA LEU A 107 0.69 2.49 7.68
C LEU A 107 1.89 3.40 7.35
N TYR A 108 2.80 3.53 8.30
CA TYR A 108 3.98 4.36 8.17
C TYR A 108 5.18 3.67 8.85
N GLU A 109 6.24 3.48 8.09
CA GLU A 109 7.49 2.90 8.61
C GLU A 109 8.68 3.67 8.08
N LEU A 110 9.50 4.20 8.98
CA LEU A 110 10.77 4.82 8.64
C LEU A 110 11.90 3.81 8.77
N ASP A 111 12.92 3.96 7.93
CA ASP A 111 14.15 3.17 7.96
C ASP A 111 13.90 1.66 7.85
N SER A 112 12.89 1.26 7.06
CA SER A 112 12.56 -0.13 6.85
C SER A 112 13.61 -0.85 6.01
N MET A 113 14.05 -2.00 6.49
CA MET A 113 14.91 -2.93 5.74
C MET A 113 14.11 -4.05 5.06
N GLY A 114 12.80 -3.90 4.97
CA GLY A 114 11.87 -4.87 4.42
C GLY A 114 11.02 -5.53 5.49
N GLY A 115 9.89 -6.05 5.08
CA GLY A 115 8.91 -6.66 5.97
C GLY A 115 7.49 -6.45 5.49
N ILE A 116 6.58 -6.48 6.43
CA ILE A 116 5.15 -6.30 6.21
C ILE A 116 4.67 -5.15 7.10
N VAL A 117 4.02 -4.17 6.48
CA VAL A 117 3.31 -3.07 7.14
C VAL A 117 1.82 -3.30 6.89
N GLU A 118 1.03 -3.35 7.94
CA GLU A 118 -0.41 -3.62 7.86
C GLU A 118 -1.18 -2.64 8.72
N GLY A 119 -2.30 -2.14 8.19
CA GLY A 119 -3.17 -1.24 8.94
C GLY A 119 -4.57 -1.16 8.34
N ALA A 120 -5.53 -0.79 9.17
CA ALA A 120 -6.90 -0.60 8.73
C ALA A 120 -7.02 0.54 7.71
N LEU A 121 -7.81 0.32 6.66
CA LEU A 121 -8.10 1.35 5.68
C LEU A 121 -9.02 2.42 6.28
N PRO A 122 -8.67 3.71 6.15
CA PRO A 122 -9.36 4.81 6.86
C PRO A 122 -10.71 5.22 6.24
N GLY A 123 -11.16 4.53 5.20
CA GLY A 123 -12.39 4.86 4.49
C GLY A 123 -12.15 5.14 3.00
N ARG A 124 -13.15 5.74 2.37
CA ARG A 124 -13.13 6.02 0.92
C ARG A 124 -12.09 7.06 0.53
N GLY A 125 -11.61 6.93 -0.68
CA GLY A 125 -10.79 7.93 -1.36
C GLY A 125 -9.60 7.35 -2.07
N SER A 126 -8.90 8.21 -2.77
CA SER A 126 -7.66 7.84 -3.44
C SER A 126 -6.50 7.99 -2.47
N LEU A 127 -5.72 6.95 -2.36
CA LEU A 127 -4.56 6.83 -1.48
C LEU A 127 -3.30 6.59 -2.29
N ILE A 128 -2.17 6.95 -1.69
CA ILE A 128 -0.84 6.66 -2.21
C ILE A 128 -0.04 5.95 -1.12
N VAL A 129 0.57 4.83 -1.49
CA VAL A 129 1.67 4.22 -0.75
C VAL A 129 2.95 4.58 -1.48
N ALA A 130 3.84 5.29 -0.81
CA ALA A 130 5.13 5.71 -1.34
C ALA A 130 6.28 4.98 -0.66
N PHE A 131 7.32 4.74 -1.44
CA PHE A 131 8.58 4.16 -1.01
C PHE A 131 9.68 5.15 -1.34
N ASP A 132 10.26 5.76 -0.31
CA ASP A 132 11.25 6.83 -0.45
C ASP A 132 12.61 6.40 0.08
N HIS A 133 13.65 6.87 -0.61
CA HIS A 133 14.99 6.84 -0.05
C HIS A 133 15.08 7.83 1.14
N PRO A 134 15.75 7.49 2.26
CA PRO A 134 15.82 8.35 3.44
C PRO A 134 16.33 9.77 3.18
N ASN A 135 17.12 9.93 2.13
CA ASN A 135 17.68 11.22 1.71
C ASN A 135 16.96 11.85 0.51
N SER A 136 15.75 11.40 0.17
CA SER A 136 15.01 11.92 -0.99
C SER A 136 14.79 13.44 -0.93
N CYS A 137 14.75 14.00 0.27
CA CYS A 137 14.57 15.43 0.51
C CYS A 137 15.84 16.18 0.97
N ASP A 138 16.96 15.49 1.11
CA ASP A 138 18.24 16.08 1.54
C ASP A 138 19.23 16.17 0.38
N GLU A 139 19.44 17.36 -0.16
CA GLU A 139 20.38 17.57 -1.27
C GLU A 139 21.87 17.37 -0.91
N GLU A 140 22.22 17.32 0.37
CA GLU A 140 23.61 17.42 0.83
C GLU A 140 24.29 16.08 1.16
N ASP A 141 23.55 15.00 1.38
CA ASP A 141 24.16 13.73 1.82
C ASP A 141 24.05 12.61 0.78
N SER A 142 25.00 12.59 -0.15
CA SER A 142 25.14 11.51 -1.14
C SER A 142 25.87 10.28 -0.61
N SER A 143 26.01 10.13 0.71
CA SER A 143 26.80 9.06 1.32
C SER A 143 26.00 7.77 1.56
N ILE A 144 24.66 7.84 1.49
CA ILE A 144 23.79 6.68 1.67
C ILE A 144 23.70 5.94 0.33
N PRO A 145 24.00 4.63 0.28
CA PRO A 145 23.89 3.86 -0.94
C PRO A 145 22.46 3.69 -1.40
N ASP A 146 22.27 3.33 -2.66
CA ASP A 146 20.95 3.04 -3.22
C ASP A 146 20.31 1.82 -2.53
N ALA A 147 19.00 1.80 -2.43
CA ALA A 147 18.24 0.61 -2.05
C ALA A 147 17.84 -0.19 -3.29
N GLU A 148 17.68 -1.49 -3.15
CA GLU A 148 17.10 -2.35 -4.19
C GLU A 148 15.87 -3.03 -3.60
N ILE A 149 14.69 -2.64 -4.05
CA ILE A 149 13.41 -3.06 -3.48
C ILE A 149 12.54 -3.81 -4.48
N SER A 150 11.71 -4.67 -3.94
CA SER A 150 10.47 -5.11 -4.57
C SER A 150 9.34 -5.00 -3.57
N PHE A 151 8.17 -4.60 -4.02
CA PHE A 151 7.03 -4.43 -3.14
C PHE A 151 5.73 -4.91 -3.77
N LYS A 152 4.78 -5.26 -2.90
CA LYS A 152 3.41 -5.59 -3.24
C LYS A 152 2.49 -4.85 -2.27
N VAL A 153 1.49 -4.17 -2.79
CA VAL A 153 0.43 -3.52 -2.03
C VAL A 153 -0.88 -4.23 -2.33
N SER A 154 -1.57 -4.65 -1.29
CA SER A 154 -2.83 -5.40 -1.40
C SER A 154 -3.84 -4.98 -0.33
N ILE A 155 -5.12 -5.27 -0.59
CA ILE A 155 -6.21 -5.20 0.39
C ILE A 155 -6.59 -6.62 0.77
N VAL A 156 -6.71 -6.86 2.06
CA VAL A 156 -7.17 -8.12 2.64
C VAL A 156 -8.53 -7.89 3.28
N THR A 157 -9.55 -8.66 2.85
CA THR A 157 -10.94 -8.57 3.33
C THR A 157 -11.45 -9.90 3.86
#